data_9eff7727e34edcd2cb3a38c75cfb0928
#
_entry.id   9eff7727e34edcd2cb3a38c75cfb0928
#
_cell.length_a   1.000
_cell.length_b   1.000
_cell.length_c   1.000
_cell.angle_alpha   90.00
_cell.angle_beta   90.00
_cell.angle_gamma   90.00
#
_symmetry.space_group_name_H-M   'P 1'
#
loop_
_entity.id
_entity.type
_entity.pdbx_description
1 polymer ?
#
loop_
_entity_poly.entity_id
_entity_poly.type
_entity_poly.pdbx_seq_one_letter_code
_entity_poly.pdbx_strand_id
1 'polypeptide(L)'
;RKALQEAVNSGLIDAIATDHAPHLLSEKEGGALKAMSGMPTIQFSLVSMLELVDKGAFSIEKVVEKMSHAPAQMYEIQNRGFIRKGYQADLVLVRPDSEWTVTTDCILSKCKWSPLEGHTFNWKVEKTFANGHLLYDNGTIDENYRGQELFFKR
;
A
#
# COMPACT_ATOMS: atom_id res chain seq x y z
N ARG A 1 9.03 -8.83 -15.69
CA ARG A 1 8.29 -7.62 -15.32
C ARG A 1 7.05 -7.41 -16.19
N LYS A 2 7.17 -7.29 -17.54
CA LYS A 2 6.04 -7.10 -18.46
C LYS A 2 4.99 -8.21 -18.32
N ALA A 3 5.38 -9.48 -18.32
CA ALA A 3 4.47 -10.61 -18.17
C ALA A 3 3.62 -10.54 -16.87
N LEU A 4 4.19 -10.05 -15.76
CA LEU A 4 3.43 -9.84 -14.52
C LEU A 4 2.41 -8.70 -14.65
N GLN A 5 2.75 -7.61 -15.34
CA GLN A 5 1.82 -6.51 -15.59
C GLN A 5 0.66 -6.97 -16.50
N GLU A 6 0.96 -7.75 -17.53
CA GLU A 6 -0.04 -8.37 -18.40
C GLU A 6 -0.95 -9.34 -17.63
N ALA A 7 -0.39 -10.15 -16.73
CA ALA A 7 -1.15 -11.07 -15.89
C ALA A 7 -2.10 -10.35 -14.92
N VAL A 8 -1.68 -9.20 -14.34
CA VAL A 8 -2.56 -8.35 -13.53
C VAL A 8 -3.68 -7.73 -14.38
N ASN A 9 -3.35 -7.18 -15.54
CA ASN A 9 -4.31 -6.53 -16.42
C ASN A 9 -5.35 -7.52 -16.99
N SER A 10 -4.92 -8.74 -17.36
CA SER A 10 -5.80 -9.78 -17.86
C SER A 10 -6.65 -10.46 -16.78
N GLY A 11 -6.38 -10.20 -15.49
CA GLY A 11 -7.10 -10.83 -14.39
C GLY A 11 -6.57 -12.21 -13.98
N LEU A 12 -5.44 -12.66 -14.53
CA LEU A 12 -4.79 -13.90 -14.14
C LEU A 12 -4.21 -13.83 -12.72
N ILE A 13 -3.84 -12.62 -12.26
CA ILE A 13 -3.46 -12.33 -10.89
C ILE A 13 -4.64 -11.62 -10.21
N ASP A 14 -5.14 -12.17 -9.11
CA ASP A 14 -6.35 -11.70 -8.43
C ASP A 14 -6.12 -10.43 -7.63
N ALA A 15 -5.02 -10.32 -6.89
CA ALA A 15 -4.74 -9.20 -5.99
C ALA A 15 -3.28 -8.78 -6.02
N ILE A 16 -3.02 -7.54 -5.60
CA ILE A 16 -1.68 -7.00 -5.39
C ILE A 16 -1.45 -6.86 -3.90
N ALA A 17 -0.36 -7.46 -3.40
CA ALA A 17 0.06 -7.41 -2.01
C ALA A 17 1.53 -7.01 -1.91
N THR A 18 2.00 -6.73 -0.71
CA THR A 18 3.32 -6.14 -0.48
C THR A 18 4.39 -7.12 -0.05
N ASP A 19 4.02 -8.26 0.50
CA ASP A 19 4.94 -9.17 1.20
C ASP A 19 5.88 -8.41 2.15
N HIS A 20 5.27 -7.49 2.96
CA HIS A 20 6.03 -6.60 3.85
C HIS A 20 6.80 -7.38 4.90
N ALA A 21 8.12 -7.42 4.76
CA ALA A 21 9.03 -8.10 5.67
C ALA A 21 10.11 -7.13 6.18
N PRO A 22 9.84 -6.38 7.27
CA PRO A 22 10.69 -5.29 7.76
C PRO A 22 11.84 -5.80 8.64
N HIS A 23 12.72 -6.61 8.08
CA HIS A 23 13.95 -7.04 8.74
C HIS A 23 14.85 -5.86 9.10
N LEU A 24 15.62 -5.98 10.19
CA LEU A 24 16.60 -4.96 10.56
C LEU A 24 17.70 -4.86 9.49
N LEU A 25 18.31 -3.69 9.36
CA LEU A 25 19.39 -3.50 8.37
C LEU A 25 20.57 -4.43 8.63
N SER A 26 20.89 -4.73 9.89
CA SER A 26 21.93 -5.69 10.27
C SER A 26 21.63 -7.13 9.79
N GLU A 27 20.36 -7.51 9.65
CA GLU A 27 19.95 -8.81 9.12
C GLU A 27 20.09 -8.90 7.59
N LYS A 28 20.35 -7.77 6.93
CA LYS A 28 20.61 -7.67 5.48
C LYS A 28 22.10 -7.85 5.13
N GLU A 29 22.95 -7.98 6.11
CA GLU A 29 24.40 -8.14 5.92
C GLU A 29 24.78 -9.60 5.58
N GLY A 30 25.99 -9.77 5.02
CA GLY A 30 26.56 -11.09 4.73
C GLY A 30 26.29 -11.62 3.32
N GLY A 31 25.77 -10.79 2.42
CA GLY A 31 25.53 -11.12 1.01
C GLY A 31 24.30 -12.02 0.78
N ALA A 32 24.03 -12.37 -0.46
CA ALA A 32 22.79 -13.03 -0.88
C ALA A 32 22.50 -14.39 -0.20
N LEU A 33 23.52 -15.09 0.28
CA LEU A 33 23.34 -16.39 0.94
C LEU A 33 23.01 -16.30 2.43
N LYS A 34 23.27 -15.15 3.06
CA LYS A 34 23.07 -14.96 4.51
C LYS A 34 22.01 -13.89 4.83
N ALA A 35 21.86 -12.90 3.97
CA ALA A 35 20.91 -11.83 4.18
C ALA A 35 19.47 -12.38 4.22
N MET A 36 18.68 -11.92 5.19
CA MET A 36 17.26 -12.26 5.28
C MET A 36 16.51 -11.72 4.06
N SER A 37 15.64 -12.54 3.45
CA SER A 37 14.78 -12.13 2.34
C SER A 37 13.70 -11.15 2.79
N GLY A 38 13.21 -10.31 1.85
CA GLY A 38 12.09 -9.40 2.09
C GLY A 38 12.49 -7.95 2.27
N MET A 39 11.50 -7.06 2.19
CA MET A 39 11.65 -5.61 2.19
C MET A 39 10.50 -4.93 2.95
N PRO A 40 10.71 -3.75 3.58
CA PRO A 40 9.66 -2.96 4.19
C PRO A 40 8.91 -2.14 3.13
N THR A 41 7.88 -2.70 2.51
CA THR A 41 7.21 -2.16 1.32
C THR A 41 5.82 -1.55 1.57
N ILE A 42 5.16 -1.87 2.70
CA ILE A 42 3.73 -1.55 2.91
C ILE A 42 3.43 -0.04 2.82
N GLN A 43 4.29 0.80 3.38
CA GLN A 43 4.09 2.25 3.44
C GLN A 43 4.01 2.89 2.05
N PHE A 44 4.77 2.37 1.10
CA PHE A 44 4.92 2.96 -0.23
C PHE A 44 4.16 2.21 -1.32
N SER A 45 3.40 1.17 -0.97
CA SER A 45 2.76 0.27 -1.94
C SER A 45 1.79 1.01 -2.86
N LEU A 46 0.91 1.85 -2.32
CA LEU A 46 -0.08 2.58 -3.11
C LEU A 46 0.59 3.58 -4.06
N VAL A 47 1.49 4.42 -3.57
CA VAL A 47 2.16 5.43 -4.40
C VAL A 47 3.05 4.79 -5.47
N SER A 48 3.66 3.63 -5.20
CA SER A 48 4.40 2.85 -6.20
C SER A 48 3.48 2.32 -7.31
N MET A 49 2.27 1.91 -6.99
CA MET A 49 1.30 1.46 -7.98
C MET A 49 0.74 2.63 -8.80
N LEU A 50 0.52 3.79 -8.18
CA LEU A 50 0.10 5.01 -8.87
C LEU A 50 1.20 5.55 -9.82
N GLU A 51 2.47 5.41 -9.45
CA GLU A 51 3.58 5.70 -10.37
C GLU A 51 3.56 4.77 -11.61
N LEU A 52 3.12 3.53 -11.46
CA LEU A 52 2.93 2.61 -12.60
C LEU A 52 1.72 2.99 -13.45
N VAL A 53 0.72 3.69 -12.89
CA VAL A 53 -0.37 4.30 -13.67
C VAL A 53 0.19 5.42 -14.54
N ASP A 54 1.00 6.32 -14.02
CA ASP A 54 1.65 7.40 -14.79
C ASP A 54 2.51 6.83 -15.94
N LYS A 55 3.11 5.66 -15.74
CA LYS A 55 3.90 4.95 -16.75
C LYS A 55 3.05 4.12 -17.73
N GLY A 56 1.72 4.19 -17.63
CA GLY A 56 0.78 3.48 -18.50
C GLY A 56 0.75 1.95 -18.32
N ALA A 57 1.29 1.43 -17.21
CA ALA A 57 1.29 0.00 -16.93
C ALA A 57 -0.07 -0.51 -16.44
N PHE A 58 -0.82 0.34 -15.72
CA PHE A 58 -2.15 0.06 -15.17
C PHE A 58 -3.06 1.27 -15.32
N SER A 59 -4.39 1.08 -15.26
CA SER A 59 -5.33 2.16 -15.00
C SER A 59 -5.53 2.34 -13.48
N ILE A 60 -6.04 3.50 -13.05
CA ILE A 60 -6.37 3.76 -11.64
C ILE A 60 -7.42 2.74 -11.16
N GLU A 61 -8.43 2.45 -11.98
CA GLU A 61 -9.46 1.47 -11.67
C GLU A 61 -8.86 0.08 -11.45
N LYS A 62 -7.84 -0.30 -12.23
CA LYS A 62 -7.14 -1.58 -12.06
C LYS A 62 -6.39 -1.62 -10.73
N VAL A 63 -5.75 -0.53 -10.33
CA VAL A 63 -5.09 -0.43 -9.01
C VAL A 63 -6.13 -0.57 -7.89
N VAL A 64 -7.25 0.15 -7.97
CA VAL A 64 -8.34 0.06 -6.98
C VAL A 64 -8.93 -1.35 -6.95
N GLU A 65 -9.20 -1.95 -8.11
CA GLU A 65 -9.67 -3.34 -8.20
C GLU A 65 -8.74 -4.29 -7.45
N LYS A 66 -7.44 -4.25 -7.75
CA LYS A 66 -6.46 -5.23 -7.27
C LYS A 66 -5.97 -4.99 -5.84
N MET A 67 -6.07 -3.77 -5.33
CA MET A 67 -5.63 -3.45 -3.96
C MET A 67 -6.78 -3.27 -2.95
N SER A 68 -8.02 -3.16 -3.41
CA SER A 68 -9.17 -2.94 -2.52
C SER A 68 -10.31 -3.93 -2.77
N HIS A 69 -10.88 -3.95 -3.99
CA HIS A 69 -12.05 -4.77 -4.31
C HIS A 69 -11.73 -6.27 -4.23
N ALA A 70 -10.72 -6.70 -4.96
CA ALA A 70 -10.37 -8.11 -5.06
C ALA A 70 -9.93 -8.71 -3.70
N PRO A 71 -9.08 -8.05 -2.89
CA PRO A 71 -8.80 -8.55 -1.54
C PRO A 71 -10.05 -8.70 -0.66
N ALA A 72 -10.96 -7.70 -0.68
CA ALA A 72 -12.19 -7.77 0.10
C ALA A 72 -13.10 -8.94 -0.33
N GLN A 73 -13.19 -9.20 -1.64
CA GLN A 73 -13.96 -10.31 -2.20
C GLN A 73 -13.30 -11.67 -1.92
N MET A 74 -11.98 -11.77 -2.16
CA MET A 74 -11.21 -13.01 -2.02
C MET A 74 -11.21 -13.53 -0.56
N TYR A 75 -11.11 -12.61 0.39
CA TYR A 75 -11.16 -12.94 1.81
C TYR A 75 -12.56 -12.85 2.42
N GLU A 76 -13.61 -12.58 1.60
CA GLU A 76 -15.00 -12.46 2.04
C GLU A 76 -15.20 -11.43 3.17
N ILE A 77 -14.46 -10.30 3.14
CA ILE A 77 -14.53 -9.25 4.14
C ILE A 77 -15.85 -8.50 4.00
N GLN A 78 -16.63 -8.44 5.08
CA GLN A 78 -17.95 -7.82 5.06
C GLN A 78 -17.85 -6.29 5.09
N ASN A 79 -18.65 -5.65 4.25
CA ASN A 79 -18.87 -4.19 4.22
C ASN A 79 -17.59 -3.34 4.11
N ARG A 80 -16.56 -3.83 3.41
CA ARG A 80 -15.30 -3.12 3.15
C ARG A 80 -14.84 -3.30 1.71
N GLY A 81 -13.82 -2.55 1.31
CA GLY A 81 -13.20 -2.62 -0.01
C GLY A 81 -13.96 -1.90 -1.12
N PHE A 82 -15.12 -1.31 -0.84
CA PHE A 82 -15.96 -0.58 -1.80
C PHE A 82 -16.52 0.70 -1.19
N ILE A 83 -16.65 1.76 -1.98
CA ILE A 83 -17.37 2.98 -1.60
C ILE A 83 -18.86 2.75 -1.88
N ARG A 84 -19.61 2.32 -0.87
CA ARG A 84 -21.05 2.00 -0.95
C ARG A 84 -21.78 2.43 0.32
N LYS A 85 -23.05 2.80 0.20
CA LYS A 85 -23.91 3.05 1.37
C LYS A 85 -23.96 1.81 2.28
N GLY A 86 -23.71 2.00 3.57
CA GLY A 86 -23.68 0.92 4.56
C GLY A 86 -22.33 0.21 4.72
N TYR A 87 -21.33 0.58 3.91
CA TYR A 87 -19.96 0.09 4.05
C TYR A 87 -19.15 0.98 5.01
N GLN A 88 -18.11 0.39 5.60
CA GLN A 88 -17.16 1.13 6.42
C GLN A 88 -16.40 2.14 5.54
N ALA A 89 -16.24 3.34 6.06
CA ALA A 89 -15.49 4.38 5.36
C ALA A 89 -13.97 4.23 5.60
N ASP A 90 -13.39 3.19 4.98
CA ASP A 90 -11.95 3.01 4.86
C ASP A 90 -11.52 3.66 3.55
N LEU A 91 -11.03 4.89 3.64
CA LEU A 91 -10.79 5.73 2.48
C LEU A 91 -9.36 6.29 2.49
N VAL A 92 -8.78 6.43 1.32
CA VAL A 92 -7.50 7.12 1.13
C VAL A 92 -7.69 8.24 0.11
N LEU A 93 -7.26 9.45 0.48
CA LEU A 93 -7.16 10.57 -0.44
C LEU A 93 -5.71 10.68 -0.91
N VAL A 94 -5.56 10.67 -2.24
CA VAL A 94 -4.26 10.82 -2.88
C VAL A 94 -4.25 12.04 -3.79
N ARG A 95 -3.11 12.73 -3.85
CA ARG A 95 -2.90 13.90 -4.71
C ARG A 95 -1.87 13.55 -5.79
N PRO A 96 -2.20 13.71 -7.08
CA PRO A 96 -1.23 13.71 -8.17
C PRO A 96 -0.43 15.02 -8.17
N ASP A 97 0.61 15.09 -8.99
CA ASP A 97 1.45 16.28 -9.22
C ASP A 97 1.94 16.91 -7.90
N SER A 98 2.32 16.05 -6.95
CA SER A 98 2.77 16.44 -5.61
C SER A 98 4.06 15.71 -5.26
N GLU A 99 5.14 16.13 -5.92
CA GLU A 99 6.46 15.51 -5.77
C GLU A 99 6.97 15.53 -4.33
N TRP A 100 7.54 14.42 -3.90
CA TRP A 100 8.23 14.29 -2.63
C TRP A 100 9.23 13.13 -2.70
N THR A 101 10.32 13.27 -1.97
CA THR A 101 11.40 12.26 -1.95
C THR A 101 11.35 11.46 -0.65
N VAL A 102 11.52 10.16 -0.76
CA VAL A 102 11.61 9.27 0.40
C VAL A 102 12.92 9.53 1.14
N THR A 103 12.82 10.00 2.37
CA THR A 103 13.95 10.21 3.28
C THR A 103 13.84 9.26 4.46
N THR A 104 14.95 9.03 5.16
CA THR A 104 14.98 8.19 6.38
C THR A 104 13.92 8.63 7.39
N ASP A 105 13.71 9.95 7.55
CA ASP A 105 12.77 10.52 8.54
C ASP A 105 11.31 10.20 8.23
N CYS A 106 10.96 10.01 6.96
CA CYS A 106 9.58 9.67 6.58
C CYS A 106 9.28 8.16 6.71
N ILE A 107 10.28 7.31 6.99
CA ILE A 107 10.10 5.86 7.10
C ILE A 107 9.51 5.51 8.46
N LEU A 108 8.24 5.09 8.45
CA LEU A 108 7.47 4.76 9.65
C LEU A 108 7.81 3.36 10.20
N SER A 109 8.24 2.44 9.34
CA SER A 109 8.62 1.08 9.74
C SER A 109 9.70 1.12 10.82
N LYS A 110 9.57 0.27 11.84
CA LYS A 110 10.55 0.16 12.97
C LYS A 110 11.96 -0.20 12.51
N CYS A 111 12.11 -0.82 11.35
CA CYS A 111 13.43 -1.14 10.78
C CYS A 111 14.21 0.09 10.27
N LYS A 112 13.53 1.24 10.10
CA LYS A 112 14.09 2.55 9.73
C LYS A 112 14.92 2.57 8.45
N TRP A 113 14.62 1.72 7.50
CA TRP A 113 15.18 1.73 6.15
C TRP A 113 14.11 1.37 5.11
N SER A 114 14.35 1.73 3.87
CA SER A 114 13.52 1.33 2.71
C SER A 114 14.38 1.18 1.47
N PRO A 115 14.11 0.22 0.58
CA PRO A 115 14.77 0.15 -0.73
C PRO A 115 14.40 1.33 -1.64
N LEU A 116 13.42 2.13 -1.23
CA LEU A 116 12.95 3.32 -1.95
C LEU A 116 13.52 4.62 -1.40
N GLU A 117 14.44 4.58 -0.44
CA GLU A 117 15.12 5.77 0.07
C GLU A 117 15.83 6.50 -1.09
N GLY A 118 15.63 7.82 -1.20
CA GLY A 118 16.09 8.64 -2.31
C GLY A 118 15.19 8.63 -3.55
N HIS A 119 14.16 7.77 -3.61
CA HIS A 119 13.19 7.78 -4.70
C HIS A 119 12.21 8.95 -4.57
N THR A 120 11.91 9.61 -5.69
CA THR A 120 10.92 10.69 -5.74
C THR A 120 9.62 10.16 -6.37
N PHE A 121 8.53 10.29 -5.62
CA PHE A 121 7.17 10.00 -6.08
C PHE A 121 6.47 11.27 -6.51
N ASN A 122 5.61 11.17 -7.53
CA ASN A 122 4.71 12.24 -8.01
C ASN A 122 3.32 12.20 -7.34
N TRP A 123 3.01 11.13 -6.62
CA TRP A 123 1.76 10.94 -5.90
C TRP A 123 1.98 10.99 -4.40
N LYS A 124 1.09 11.68 -3.69
CA LYS A 124 1.14 11.79 -2.23
C LYS A 124 -0.16 11.30 -1.60
N VAL A 125 -0.07 10.49 -0.55
CA VAL A 125 -1.22 10.24 0.33
C VAL A 125 -1.41 11.46 1.21
N GLU A 126 -2.58 12.09 1.14
CA GLU A 126 -2.92 13.24 1.98
C GLU A 126 -3.64 12.81 3.24
N LYS A 127 -4.66 11.98 3.09
CA LYS A 127 -5.50 11.54 4.22
C LYS A 127 -5.80 10.05 4.12
N THR A 128 -5.88 9.42 5.29
CA THR A 128 -6.39 8.04 5.42
C THR A 128 -7.46 8.01 6.49
N PHE A 129 -8.59 7.44 6.14
CA PHE A 129 -9.69 7.18 7.06
C PHE A 129 -9.79 5.68 7.31
N ALA A 130 -9.96 5.30 8.57
CA ALA A 130 -10.25 3.93 8.98
C ALA A 130 -11.55 3.93 9.78
N ASN A 131 -12.54 3.16 9.34
CA ASN A 131 -13.89 3.14 9.95
C ASN A 131 -14.55 4.53 10.05
N GLY A 132 -14.29 5.44 9.12
CA GLY A 132 -14.78 6.81 9.13
C GLY A 132 -13.97 7.78 10.00
N HIS A 133 -12.99 7.29 10.75
CA HIS A 133 -12.09 8.12 11.55
C HIS A 133 -10.88 8.58 10.74
N LEU A 134 -10.54 9.87 10.80
CA LEU A 134 -9.34 10.43 10.15
C LEU A 134 -8.10 9.97 10.92
N LEU A 135 -7.43 8.94 10.40
CA LEU A 135 -6.27 8.32 11.02
C LEU A 135 -4.94 9.00 10.66
N TYR A 136 -4.83 9.45 9.42
CA TYR A 136 -3.63 10.12 8.90
C TYR A 136 -4.03 11.40 8.17
N ASP A 137 -3.36 12.50 8.46
CA ASP A 137 -3.51 13.79 7.80
C ASP A 137 -2.15 14.43 7.52
N ASN A 138 -1.70 14.39 6.27
CA ASN A 138 -0.49 15.08 5.79
C ASN A 138 0.76 14.92 6.67
N GLY A 139 1.06 13.71 7.15
CA GLY A 139 2.22 13.40 7.98
C GLY A 139 1.90 13.20 9.46
N THR A 140 0.71 13.59 9.90
CA THR A 140 0.26 13.38 11.29
C THR A 140 -0.59 12.13 11.39
N ILE A 141 -0.28 11.27 12.36
CA ILE A 141 -1.04 10.05 12.66
C ILE A 141 -1.73 10.20 14.02
N ASP A 142 -3.02 9.87 14.09
CA ASP A 142 -3.70 9.71 15.39
C ASP A 142 -3.35 8.35 16.00
N GLU A 143 -2.36 8.36 16.88
CA GLU A 143 -1.88 7.15 17.55
C GLU A 143 -2.84 6.61 18.62
N ASN A 144 -3.85 7.37 19.00
CA ASN A 144 -4.85 6.97 20.00
C ASN A 144 -5.97 6.12 19.40
N TYR A 145 -6.21 6.24 18.10
CA TYR A 145 -7.23 5.46 17.42
C TYR A 145 -6.84 3.98 17.30
N ARG A 146 -7.82 3.11 17.47
CA ARG A 146 -7.68 1.66 17.26
C ARG A 146 -8.69 1.22 16.21
N GLY A 147 -8.24 0.39 15.26
CA GLY A 147 -9.09 -0.21 14.25
C GLY A 147 -10.17 -1.10 14.85
N GLN A 148 -11.22 -1.33 14.08
CA GLN A 148 -12.29 -2.26 14.43
C GLN A 148 -12.00 -3.65 13.85
N GLU A 149 -12.55 -4.69 14.48
CA GLU A 149 -12.47 -6.05 14.00
C GLU A 149 -13.05 -6.19 12.58
N LEU A 150 -12.42 -7.04 11.79
CA LEU A 150 -12.93 -7.45 10.49
C LEU A 150 -13.88 -8.63 10.63
N PHE A 151 -15.04 -8.54 9.99
CA PHE A 151 -15.98 -9.65 9.90
C PHE A 151 -15.90 -10.31 8.54
N PHE A 152 -15.93 -11.62 8.51
CA PHE A 152 -15.83 -12.43 7.31
C PHE A 152 -17.14 -13.20 7.10
N LYS A 153 -17.51 -13.38 5.83
CA LYS A 153 -18.67 -14.16 5.45
C LYS A 153 -18.24 -15.63 5.35
N ARG A 154 -18.36 -16.34 6.45
CA ARG A 154 -18.07 -17.78 6.53
C ARG A 154 -19.35 -18.57 6.76
#